data_16e7adb9eb730ae8d993ebc2420d1383
#
_entry.id   16e7adb9eb730ae8d993ebc2420d1383
#
_cell.length_a   1.000
_cell.length_b   1.000
_cell.length_c   1.000
_cell.angle_alpha   90.00
_cell.angle_beta   90.00
_cell.angle_gamma   90.00
#
_symmetry.space_group_name_H-M   'P 1'
#
loop_
_entity.id
_entity.type
_entity.pdbx_description
1 polymer ?
#
loop_
_entity_poly.entity_id
_entity_poly.type
_entity_poly.pdbx_seq_one_letter_code
_entity_poly.pdbx_strand_id
1 'polypeptide(L)'
;MPSAFFSSPAAGGIVLIIASAAAIIVANSPLREGYEVFLKYNAAGLSVEHWINDALMAVFFMMVGLEIKRELLTGQLATWGQRALPGFAALGGMAVPAAIYVWFNAGSDETLAGWAIPAATDIAFALGVLALLGSRVPASLKIFLSALAILDDMGAVAIIALFYTSNISFLMLAGAAVTVALLFIMNRAGITRLFPYLLAGGVLWFFMLQSGVHATIAGILLALFIPLRVTDPDKQSPLARLEHGINPWVTFLILPLFGFANAGVALSGMTADDLMSPVPVGVALGLFVGKQAGIFGLSLLAVSLGRKTA
;
A
#
# COMPACT_ATOMS: atom_id res chain seq x y z
N MET A 1 4.08 13.40 -27.89
CA MET A 1 2.84 13.49 -27.07
C MET A 1 2.64 12.31 -26.08
N PRO A 2 3.00 11.05 -26.35
CA PRO A 2 2.91 10.00 -25.32
C PRO A 2 3.78 10.24 -24.09
N SER A 3 4.96 10.83 -24.26
CA SER A 3 5.91 11.09 -23.15
C SER A 3 5.37 12.06 -22.07
N ALA A 4 4.55 13.04 -22.47
CA ALA A 4 3.96 14.01 -21.53
C ALA A 4 2.84 13.41 -20.65
N PHE A 5 2.11 12.41 -21.17
CA PHE A 5 1.11 11.70 -20.38
C PHE A 5 1.76 10.85 -19.29
N PHE A 6 2.77 10.03 -19.64
CA PHE A 6 3.44 9.15 -18.68
C PHE A 6 4.25 9.88 -17.61
N SER A 7 4.57 11.16 -17.83
CA SER A 7 5.20 12.01 -16.82
C SER A 7 4.19 12.74 -15.90
N SER A 8 2.88 12.62 -16.18
CA SER A 8 1.84 13.21 -15.35
C SER A 8 1.62 12.38 -14.07
N PRO A 9 1.58 13.01 -12.88
CA PRO A 9 1.24 12.31 -11.63
C PRO A 9 -0.14 11.61 -11.67
N ALA A 10 -1.07 12.07 -12.52
CA ALA A 10 -2.40 11.49 -12.66
C ALA A 10 -2.43 10.25 -13.57
N ALA A 11 -1.40 10.02 -14.39
CA ALA A 11 -1.43 8.96 -15.40
C ALA A 11 -1.56 7.55 -14.79
N GLY A 12 -0.85 7.28 -13.71
CA GLY A 12 -0.92 6.00 -13.00
C GLY A 12 -2.32 5.70 -12.47
N GLY A 13 -2.95 6.67 -11.82
CA GLY A 13 -4.34 6.54 -11.34
C GLY A 13 -5.35 6.31 -12.47
N ILE A 14 -5.19 6.99 -13.61
CA ILE A 14 -6.05 6.79 -14.78
C ILE A 14 -5.91 5.37 -15.34
N VAL A 15 -4.67 4.87 -15.47
CA VAL A 15 -4.43 3.51 -15.98
C VAL A 15 -5.00 2.46 -15.01
N LEU A 16 -4.85 2.66 -13.70
CA LEU A 16 -5.45 1.80 -12.67
C LEU A 16 -6.99 1.78 -12.78
N ILE A 17 -7.64 2.93 -12.92
CA ILE A 17 -9.10 3.03 -13.09
C ILE A 17 -9.54 2.29 -14.35
N ILE A 18 -8.84 2.48 -15.48
CA ILE A 18 -9.16 1.80 -16.73
C ILE A 18 -9.01 0.28 -16.57
N ALA A 19 -7.94 -0.20 -15.93
CA ALA A 19 -7.72 -1.63 -15.69
C ALA A 19 -8.81 -2.22 -14.78
N SER A 20 -9.19 -1.53 -13.71
CA SER A 20 -10.26 -1.95 -12.80
C SER A 20 -11.64 -1.96 -13.49
N ALA A 21 -11.93 -0.94 -14.30
CA ALA A 21 -13.16 -0.89 -15.11
C ALA A 21 -13.19 -2.04 -16.14
N ALA A 22 -12.06 -2.33 -16.78
CA ALA A 22 -11.95 -3.46 -17.71
C ALA A 22 -12.21 -4.79 -17.00
N ALA A 23 -11.70 -5.00 -15.77
CA ALA A 23 -11.99 -6.18 -14.98
C ALA A 23 -13.48 -6.36 -14.70
N ILE A 24 -14.17 -5.28 -14.28
CA ILE A 24 -15.61 -5.30 -14.03
C ILE A 24 -16.37 -5.66 -15.33
N ILE A 25 -16.00 -5.06 -16.47
CA ILE A 25 -16.63 -5.33 -17.76
C ILE A 25 -16.42 -6.81 -18.16
N VAL A 26 -15.20 -7.32 -18.05
CA VAL A 26 -14.87 -8.71 -18.39
C VAL A 26 -15.60 -9.68 -17.49
N ALA A 27 -15.62 -9.45 -16.17
CA ALA A 27 -16.31 -10.28 -15.20
C ALA A 27 -17.84 -10.34 -15.37
N ASN A 28 -18.43 -9.34 -16.09
CA ASN A 28 -19.85 -9.26 -16.37
C ASN A 28 -20.19 -9.46 -17.87
N SER A 29 -19.28 -10.08 -18.62
CA SER A 29 -19.39 -10.39 -20.02
C SER A 29 -19.30 -11.91 -20.27
N PRO A 30 -19.53 -12.38 -21.51
CA PRO A 30 -19.28 -13.79 -21.88
C PRO A 30 -17.84 -14.26 -21.68
N LEU A 31 -16.89 -13.35 -21.45
CA LEU A 31 -15.48 -13.64 -21.20
C LEU A 31 -15.18 -13.99 -19.72
N ARG A 32 -16.19 -13.95 -18.83
CA ARG A 32 -16.04 -14.21 -17.39
C ARG A 32 -15.33 -15.54 -17.10
N GLU A 33 -15.76 -16.61 -17.74
CA GLU A 33 -15.17 -17.93 -17.52
C GLU A 33 -13.67 -17.95 -17.87
N GLY A 34 -13.30 -17.35 -19.01
CA GLY A 34 -11.90 -17.21 -19.41
C GLY A 34 -11.08 -16.37 -18.44
N TYR A 35 -11.66 -15.30 -17.90
CA TYR A 35 -11.02 -14.46 -16.90
C TYR A 35 -10.75 -15.22 -15.58
N GLU A 36 -11.75 -15.95 -15.07
CA GLU A 36 -11.59 -16.76 -13.86
C GLU A 36 -10.59 -17.90 -14.05
N VAL A 37 -10.61 -18.58 -15.20
CA VAL A 37 -9.63 -19.64 -15.56
C VAL A 37 -8.23 -19.05 -15.63
N PHE A 38 -8.06 -17.89 -16.24
CA PHE A 38 -6.75 -17.21 -16.32
C PHE A 38 -6.20 -16.88 -14.93
N LEU A 39 -7.00 -16.29 -14.05
CA LEU A 39 -6.55 -15.94 -12.69
C LEU A 39 -6.20 -17.18 -11.85
N LYS A 40 -6.94 -18.27 -12.01
CA LYS A 40 -6.71 -19.54 -11.30
C LYS A 40 -5.65 -20.42 -11.97
N TYR A 41 -5.15 -20.05 -13.15
CA TYR A 41 -4.11 -20.84 -13.85
C TYR A 41 -2.85 -20.93 -12.98
N ASN A 42 -2.42 -22.18 -12.74
CA ASN A 42 -1.24 -22.43 -11.91
C ASN A 42 0.04 -22.30 -12.76
N ALA A 43 0.87 -21.33 -12.38
CA ALA A 43 2.18 -21.08 -12.96
C ALA A 43 3.25 -21.26 -11.87
N ALA A 44 4.13 -22.24 -12.03
CA ALA A 44 5.24 -22.51 -11.10
C ALA A 44 4.81 -22.71 -9.62
N GLY A 45 3.68 -23.36 -9.40
CA GLY A 45 3.19 -23.71 -8.05
C GLY A 45 2.26 -22.68 -7.40
N LEU A 46 2.06 -21.53 -8.01
CA LEU A 46 1.13 -20.49 -7.56
C LEU A 46 0.15 -20.13 -8.69
N SER A 47 -1.08 -19.72 -8.36
CA SER A 47 -1.98 -19.17 -9.37
C SER A 47 -1.49 -17.80 -9.84
N VAL A 48 -1.95 -17.36 -11.02
CA VAL A 48 -1.67 -16.01 -11.54
C VAL A 48 -2.12 -14.95 -10.54
N GLU A 49 -3.28 -15.14 -9.93
CA GLU A 49 -3.79 -14.26 -8.87
C GLU A 49 -2.83 -14.17 -7.67
N HIS A 50 -2.29 -15.29 -7.19
CA HIS A 50 -1.29 -15.28 -6.10
C HIS A 50 0.02 -14.61 -6.52
N TRP A 51 0.49 -14.81 -7.76
CA TRP A 51 1.67 -14.09 -8.25
C TRP A 51 1.46 -12.58 -8.25
N ILE A 52 0.27 -12.12 -8.61
CA ILE A 52 -0.07 -10.69 -8.59
C ILE A 52 -0.17 -10.19 -7.14
N ASN A 53 -0.92 -10.89 -6.29
CA ASN A 53 -1.25 -10.41 -4.95
C ASN A 53 -0.10 -10.56 -3.94
N ASP A 54 0.82 -11.51 -4.13
CA ASP A 54 1.92 -11.76 -3.21
C ASP A 54 3.27 -11.28 -3.76
N ALA A 55 3.62 -11.65 -5.01
CA ALA A 55 4.94 -11.31 -5.55
C ALA A 55 5.00 -9.87 -6.09
N LEU A 56 4.07 -9.48 -6.98
CA LEU A 56 4.08 -8.13 -7.53
C LEU A 56 3.75 -7.09 -6.46
N MET A 57 2.84 -7.41 -5.54
CA MET A 57 2.56 -6.50 -4.42
C MET A 57 3.72 -6.42 -3.42
N ALA A 58 4.58 -7.43 -3.28
CA ALA A 58 5.81 -7.28 -2.51
C ALA A 58 6.76 -6.25 -3.13
N VAL A 59 6.81 -6.15 -4.47
CA VAL A 59 7.58 -5.08 -5.16
C VAL A 59 6.95 -3.71 -4.94
N PHE A 60 5.62 -3.61 -4.98
CA PHE A 60 4.91 -2.38 -4.62
C PHE A 60 5.25 -1.95 -3.18
N PHE A 61 5.11 -2.85 -2.22
CA PHE A 61 5.43 -2.54 -0.82
C PHE A 61 6.92 -2.29 -0.57
N MET A 62 7.80 -2.86 -1.39
CA MET A 62 9.22 -2.47 -1.39
C MET A 62 9.38 -1.01 -1.81
N MET A 63 8.70 -0.56 -2.86
CA MET A 63 8.73 0.84 -3.27
C MET A 63 8.22 1.77 -2.15
N VAL A 64 7.08 1.44 -1.56
CA VAL A 64 6.51 2.18 -0.42
C VAL A 64 7.50 2.20 0.76
N GLY A 65 8.14 1.08 1.08
CA GLY A 65 9.15 1.00 2.13
C GLY A 65 10.40 1.86 1.86
N LEU A 66 10.86 1.94 0.60
CA LEU A 66 11.95 2.85 0.19
C LEU A 66 11.55 4.31 0.37
N GLU A 67 10.35 4.67 -0.07
CA GLU A 67 9.79 6.02 0.08
C GLU A 67 9.65 6.41 1.56
N ILE A 68 9.03 5.55 2.38
CA ILE A 68 8.91 5.74 3.83
C ILE A 68 10.29 5.98 4.45
N LYS A 69 11.26 5.13 4.14
CA LYS A 69 12.62 5.27 4.69
C LYS A 69 13.26 6.59 4.28
N ARG A 70 13.12 6.99 3.02
CA ARG A 70 13.64 8.27 2.52
C ARG A 70 13.00 9.45 3.25
N GLU A 71 11.67 9.46 3.33
CA GLU A 71 10.92 10.55 3.97
C GLU A 71 11.19 10.66 5.47
N LEU A 72 11.33 9.52 6.18
CA LEU A 72 11.62 9.51 7.61
C LEU A 72 13.06 9.94 7.95
N LEU A 73 14.03 9.70 7.07
CA LEU A 73 15.44 9.98 7.35
C LEU A 73 15.94 11.29 6.77
N THR A 74 15.43 11.71 5.60
CA THR A 74 15.94 12.87 4.85
C THR A 74 14.85 13.75 4.23
N GLY A 75 13.59 13.32 4.30
CA GLY A 75 12.47 14.00 3.65
C GLY A 75 11.60 14.81 4.60
N GLN A 76 10.33 14.91 4.25
CA GLN A 76 9.33 15.75 4.90
C GLN A 76 8.86 15.22 6.27
N LEU A 77 9.20 13.98 6.60
CA LEU A 77 8.89 13.34 7.88
C LEU A 77 10.14 13.17 8.75
N ALA A 78 11.21 13.94 8.53
CA ALA A 78 12.47 13.77 9.22
C ALA A 78 12.41 14.19 10.70
N THR A 79 11.58 15.17 11.07
CA THR A 79 11.46 15.67 12.44
C THR A 79 10.11 15.33 13.08
N TRP A 80 10.06 15.30 14.43
CA TRP A 80 8.82 15.07 15.18
C TRP A 80 7.72 16.10 14.86
N GLY A 81 8.08 17.36 14.72
CA GLY A 81 7.12 18.41 14.37
C GLY A 81 6.46 18.19 13.00
N GLN A 82 7.23 17.67 12.04
CA GLN A 82 6.73 17.35 10.71
C GLN A 82 5.84 16.10 10.70
N ARG A 83 6.10 15.12 11.59
CA ARG A 83 5.32 13.87 11.72
C ARG A 83 4.04 14.04 12.51
N ALA A 84 3.99 14.97 13.47
CA ALA A 84 2.90 15.05 14.43
C ALA A 84 1.54 15.27 13.76
N LEU A 85 1.39 16.31 12.95
CA LEU A 85 0.11 16.60 12.31
C LEU A 85 -0.34 15.52 11.33
N PRO A 86 0.48 15.06 10.35
CA PRO A 86 0.10 13.96 9.48
C PRO A 86 -0.12 12.65 10.25
N GLY A 87 0.61 12.41 11.35
CA GLY A 87 0.45 11.21 12.18
C GLY A 87 -0.90 11.16 12.90
N PHE A 88 -1.32 12.25 13.52
CA PHE A 88 -2.67 12.36 14.11
C PHE A 88 -3.75 12.21 13.04
N ALA A 89 -3.55 12.84 11.88
CA ALA A 89 -4.46 12.73 10.75
C ALA A 89 -4.59 11.28 10.24
N ALA A 90 -3.47 10.56 10.09
CA ALA A 90 -3.46 9.15 9.68
C ALA A 90 -4.15 8.25 10.71
N LEU A 91 -3.87 8.44 12.01
CA LEU A 91 -4.58 7.72 13.07
C LEU A 91 -6.09 7.95 13.00
N GLY A 92 -6.54 9.18 12.74
CA GLY A 92 -7.95 9.49 12.55
C GLY A 92 -8.53 8.84 11.30
N GLY A 93 -7.77 8.90 10.19
CA GLY A 93 -8.13 8.33 8.90
C GLY A 93 -8.21 6.81 8.90
N MET A 94 -7.59 6.13 9.86
CA MET A 94 -7.70 4.68 10.06
C MET A 94 -8.72 4.30 11.13
N ALA A 95 -8.66 4.94 12.31
CA ALA A 95 -9.47 4.54 13.47
C ALA A 95 -10.96 4.81 13.28
N VAL A 96 -11.34 5.98 12.74
CA VAL A 96 -12.74 6.35 12.59
C VAL A 96 -13.46 5.52 11.52
N PRO A 97 -12.89 5.29 10.31
CA PRO A 97 -13.46 4.34 9.36
C PRO A 97 -13.61 2.92 9.91
N ALA A 98 -12.57 2.44 10.60
CA ALA A 98 -12.60 1.13 11.24
C ALA A 98 -13.71 1.02 12.29
N ALA A 99 -13.87 2.04 13.13
CA ALA A 99 -14.94 2.09 14.14
C ALA A 99 -16.34 2.11 13.49
N ILE A 100 -16.54 2.85 12.42
CA ILE A 100 -17.80 2.86 11.67
C ILE A 100 -18.06 1.46 11.07
N TYR A 101 -17.06 0.84 10.46
CA TYR A 101 -17.22 -0.51 9.92
C TYR A 101 -17.61 -1.53 10.99
N VAL A 102 -16.90 -1.51 12.12
CA VAL A 102 -17.18 -2.37 13.28
C VAL A 102 -18.60 -2.16 13.79
N TRP A 103 -19.07 -0.91 13.86
CA TRP A 103 -20.43 -0.59 14.30
C TRP A 103 -21.50 -1.29 13.46
N PHE A 104 -21.34 -1.32 12.13
CA PHE A 104 -22.31 -1.98 11.23
C PHE A 104 -22.14 -3.51 11.20
N ASN A 105 -20.96 -4.03 11.52
CA ASN A 105 -20.62 -5.44 11.35
C ASN A 105 -20.44 -6.21 12.68
N ALA A 106 -20.71 -5.61 13.82
CA ALA A 106 -20.54 -6.22 15.16
C ALA A 106 -21.41 -7.46 15.42
N GLY A 107 -22.39 -7.75 14.56
CA GLY A 107 -23.28 -8.90 14.69
C GLY A 107 -22.75 -10.22 14.12
N SER A 108 -21.61 -10.23 13.43
CA SER A 108 -21.03 -11.42 12.78
C SER A 108 -19.51 -11.36 12.77
N ASP A 109 -18.88 -12.39 13.34
CA ASP A 109 -17.41 -12.50 13.38
C ASP A 109 -16.81 -12.58 11.98
N GLU A 110 -17.51 -13.19 11.03
CA GLU A 110 -17.06 -13.31 9.64
C GLU A 110 -16.95 -11.94 8.97
N THR A 111 -18.00 -11.12 9.07
CA THR A 111 -18.00 -9.77 8.48
C THR A 111 -17.11 -8.82 9.27
N LEU A 112 -16.99 -9.02 10.59
CA LEU A 112 -16.13 -8.20 11.45
C LEU A 112 -14.66 -8.27 11.05
N ALA A 113 -14.18 -9.39 10.51
CA ALA A 113 -12.80 -9.54 10.03
C ALA A 113 -12.39 -8.50 8.98
N GLY A 114 -13.35 -7.90 8.26
CA GLY A 114 -13.11 -6.85 7.26
C GLY A 114 -12.88 -5.44 7.81
N TRP A 115 -12.73 -5.26 9.13
CA TRP A 115 -12.65 -3.95 9.78
C TRP A 115 -11.56 -3.00 9.24
N ALA A 116 -10.49 -3.55 8.70
CA ALA A 116 -9.38 -2.77 8.16
C ALA A 116 -9.61 -2.31 6.70
N ILE A 117 -10.61 -2.83 5.99
CA ILE A 117 -10.87 -2.49 4.58
C ILE A 117 -11.03 -0.98 4.38
N PRO A 118 -11.89 -0.25 5.14
CA PRO A 118 -12.05 1.19 4.94
C PRO A 118 -10.91 2.02 5.54
N ALA A 119 -9.95 1.41 6.23
CA ALA A 119 -8.78 2.12 6.77
C ALA A 119 -7.74 2.43 5.70
N ALA A 120 -7.59 1.59 4.67
CA ALA A 120 -6.60 1.77 3.61
C ALA A 120 -6.91 2.97 2.69
N THR A 121 -5.85 3.56 2.10
CA THR A 121 -5.95 4.67 1.13
C THR A 121 -5.18 4.33 -0.14
N ASP A 122 -5.71 4.65 -1.30
CA ASP A 122 -4.93 4.67 -2.53
C ASP A 122 -4.28 6.04 -2.71
N ILE A 123 -2.97 6.10 -2.43
CA ILE A 123 -2.15 7.32 -2.58
C ILE A 123 -2.13 7.78 -4.04
N ALA A 124 -1.95 6.86 -4.99
CA ALA A 124 -1.82 7.21 -6.41
C ALA A 124 -3.10 7.87 -6.91
N PHE A 125 -4.26 7.35 -6.51
CA PHE A 125 -5.55 7.95 -6.83
C PHE A 125 -5.72 9.33 -6.17
N ALA A 126 -5.45 9.44 -4.87
CA ALA A 126 -5.61 10.70 -4.12
C ALA A 126 -4.71 11.81 -4.65
N LEU A 127 -3.42 11.53 -4.91
CA LEU A 127 -2.49 12.48 -5.51
C LEU A 127 -2.83 12.77 -6.96
N GLY A 128 -3.34 11.79 -7.70
CA GLY A 128 -3.82 11.96 -9.08
C GLY A 128 -4.97 12.97 -9.16
N VAL A 129 -5.99 12.81 -8.32
CA VAL A 129 -7.12 13.77 -8.22
C VAL A 129 -6.61 15.15 -7.80
N LEU A 130 -5.70 15.22 -6.82
CA LEU A 130 -5.11 16.48 -6.38
C LEU A 130 -4.30 17.17 -7.49
N ALA A 131 -3.61 16.40 -8.34
CA ALA A 131 -2.86 16.92 -9.48
C ALA A 131 -3.78 17.52 -10.55
N LEU A 132 -5.00 16.99 -10.76
CA LEU A 132 -5.99 17.55 -11.67
C LEU A 132 -6.46 18.96 -11.26
N LEU A 133 -6.43 19.28 -9.97
CA LEU A 133 -6.73 20.61 -9.45
C LEU A 133 -5.60 21.64 -9.70
N GLY A 134 -4.41 21.15 -10.06
CA GLY A 134 -3.27 21.95 -10.51
C GLY A 134 -2.78 22.97 -9.49
N SER A 135 -2.62 24.22 -9.96
CA SER A 135 -2.14 25.34 -9.15
C SER A 135 -3.13 25.89 -8.14
N ARG A 136 -4.40 25.45 -8.17
CA ARG A 136 -5.44 25.86 -7.21
C ARG A 136 -5.19 25.28 -5.82
N VAL A 137 -4.38 24.23 -5.71
CA VAL A 137 -4.06 23.59 -4.43
C VAL A 137 -2.73 24.11 -3.90
N PRO A 138 -2.70 24.67 -2.67
CA PRO A 138 -1.46 25.10 -2.01
C PRO A 138 -0.45 23.97 -1.90
N ALA A 139 0.85 24.29 -2.08
CA ALA A 139 1.92 23.29 -1.98
C ALA A 139 1.95 22.58 -0.61
N SER A 140 1.66 23.32 0.46
CA SER A 140 1.59 22.76 1.82
C SER A 140 0.53 21.68 1.98
N LEU A 141 -0.60 21.77 1.27
CA LEU A 141 -1.65 20.75 1.31
C LEU A 141 -1.22 19.49 0.54
N LYS A 142 -0.49 19.65 -0.57
CA LYS A 142 0.09 18.51 -1.32
C LYS A 142 1.09 17.75 -0.46
N ILE A 143 1.97 18.50 0.24
CA ILE A 143 2.95 17.96 1.18
C ILE A 143 2.26 17.20 2.31
N PHE A 144 1.24 17.83 2.94
CA PHE A 144 0.47 17.21 4.01
C PHE A 144 -0.21 15.92 3.55
N LEU A 145 -0.87 15.93 2.38
CA LEU A 145 -1.54 14.74 1.85
C LEU A 145 -0.55 13.62 1.52
N SER A 146 0.62 13.94 0.95
CA SER A 146 1.67 12.95 0.69
C SER A 146 2.18 12.33 2.01
N ALA A 147 2.47 13.16 3.01
CA ALA A 147 2.92 12.70 4.32
C ALA A 147 1.85 11.85 5.04
N LEU A 148 0.58 12.27 4.96
CA LEU A 148 -0.57 11.52 5.49
C LEU A 148 -0.66 10.15 4.84
N ALA A 149 -0.60 10.09 3.52
CA ALA A 149 -0.75 8.88 2.75
C ALA A 149 0.39 7.87 3.04
N ILE A 150 1.64 8.32 3.16
CA ILE A 150 2.78 7.49 3.57
C ILE A 150 2.58 6.88 4.96
N LEU A 151 2.05 7.66 5.91
CA LEU A 151 1.79 7.17 7.27
C LEU A 151 0.57 6.23 7.32
N ASP A 152 -0.43 6.47 6.49
CA ASP A 152 -1.60 5.60 6.31
C ASP A 152 -1.19 4.22 5.76
N ASP A 153 -0.35 4.18 4.74
CA ASP A 153 0.21 2.94 4.19
C ASP A 153 1.04 2.18 5.23
N MET A 154 1.86 2.90 5.99
CA MET A 154 2.62 2.31 7.10
C MET A 154 1.70 1.66 8.14
N GLY A 155 0.61 2.34 8.47
CA GLY A 155 -0.43 1.83 9.37
C GLY A 155 -1.14 0.62 8.81
N ALA A 156 -1.53 0.66 7.53
CA ALA A 156 -2.18 -0.46 6.85
C ALA A 156 -1.29 -1.72 6.85
N VAL A 157 0.00 -1.56 6.57
CA VAL A 157 0.97 -2.68 6.63
C VAL A 157 1.09 -3.24 8.04
N ALA A 158 1.17 -2.38 9.07
CA ALA A 158 1.24 -2.82 10.45
C ALA A 158 -0.04 -3.59 10.84
N ILE A 159 -1.22 -3.13 10.43
CA ILE A 159 -2.49 -3.81 10.65
C ILE A 159 -2.49 -5.19 9.97
N ILE A 160 -2.09 -5.27 8.70
CA ILE A 160 -2.02 -6.53 7.97
C ILE A 160 -1.06 -7.51 8.67
N ALA A 161 0.11 -7.05 9.07
CA ALA A 161 1.11 -7.87 9.75
C ALA A 161 0.62 -8.44 11.08
N LEU A 162 -0.13 -7.65 11.86
CA LEU A 162 -0.53 -8.01 13.22
C LEU A 162 -1.85 -8.80 13.28
N PHE A 163 -2.80 -8.48 12.41
CA PHE A 163 -4.18 -8.99 12.52
C PHE A 163 -4.57 -10.03 11.47
N TYR A 164 -3.85 -10.10 10.34
CA TYR A 164 -4.20 -10.99 9.22
C TYR A 164 -3.19 -12.12 9.02
N THR A 165 -2.38 -12.42 10.03
CA THR A 165 -1.46 -13.56 10.04
C THR A 165 -2.19 -14.81 10.49
N SER A 166 -2.05 -15.93 9.75
CA SER A 166 -2.69 -17.22 10.07
C SER A 166 -1.72 -18.39 9.86
N ASN A 167 -1.89 -19.49 10.65
CA ASN A 167 -1.14 -20.74 10.48
C ASN A 167 0.39 -20.58 10.45
N ILE A 168 0.98 -19.97 11.48
CA ILE A 168 2.39 -19.64 11.54
C ILE A 168 3.27 -20.90 11.49
N SER A 169 4.17 -20.95 10.49
CA SER A 169 5.28 -21.92 10.42
C SER A 169 6.53 -21.31 11.04
N PHE A 170 6.87 -21.72 12.26
CA PHE A 170 8.06 -21.22 12.97
C PHE A 170 9.35 -21.54 12.22
N LEU A 171 9.45 -22.65 11.50
CA LEU A 171 10.62 -23.00 10.70
C LEU A 171 10.86 -22.01 9.58
N MET A 172 9.80 -21.67 8.84
CA MET A 172 9.89 -20.70 7.73
C MET A 172 10.14 -19.30 8.26
N LEU A 173 9.53 -18.94 9.39
CA LEU A 173 9.78 -17.66 10.05
C LEU A 173 11.24 -17.55 10.56
N ALA A 174 11.83 -18.64 11.03
CA ALA A 174 13.25 -18.68 11.38
C ALA A 174 14.15 -18.45 10.14
N GLY A 175 13.81 -19.04 9.00
CA GLY A 175 14.49 -18.79 7.72
C GLY A 175 14.38 -17.31 7.28
N ALA A 176 13.20 -16.71 7.44
CA ALA A 176 12.99 -15.28 7.21
C ALA A 176 13.87 -14.43 8.15
N ALA A 177 13.91 -14.75 9.45
CA ALA A 177 14.74 -14.06 10.43
C ALA A 177 16.25 -14.14 10.12
N VAL A 178 16.73 -15.30 9.68
CA VAL A 178 18.13 -15.47 9.23
C VAL A 178 18.41 -14.59 8.01
N THR A 179 17.47 -14.52 7.06
CA THR A 179 17.61 -13.67 5.87
C THR A 179 17.60 -12.18 6.24
N VAL A 180 16.76 -11.77 7.18
CA VAL A 180 16.78 -10.40 7.74
C VAL A 180 18.11 -10.08 8.42
N ALA A 181 18.66 -11.01 9.21
CA ALA A 181 19.99 -10.86 9.81
C ALA A 181 21.08 -10.71 8.74
N LEU A 182 21.02 -11.49 7.64
CA LEU A 182 21.92 -11.34 6.51
C LEU A 182 21.83 -9.95 5.86
N LEU A 183 20.60 -9.46 5.60
CA LEU A 183 20.37 -8.11 5.07
C LEU A 183 20.94 -7.03 6.00
N PHE A 184 20.79 -7.19 7.31
CA PHE A 184 21.37 -6.30 8.30
C PHE A 184 22.90 -6.31 8.22
N ILE A 185 23.52 -7.49 8.18
CA ILE A 185 24.99 -7.64 8.06
C ILE A 185 25.49 -6.97 6.77
N MET A 186 24.83 -7.21 5.65
CA MET A 186 25.18 -6.60 4.35
C MET A 186 25.12 -5.07 4.41
N ASN A 187 24.09 -4.52 5.06
CA ASN A 187 23.95 -3.07 5.25
C ASN A 187 25.09 -2.53 6.13
N ARG A 188 25.39 -3.19 7.26
CA ARG A 188 26.49 -2.81 8.18
C ARG A 188 27.87 -2.95 7.54
N ALA A 189 28.05 -3.93 6.66
CA ALA A 189 29.27 -4.10 5.86
C ALA A 189 29.44 -3.05 4.74
N GLY A 190 28.50 -2.14 4.58
CA GLY A 190 28.58 -1.07 3.60
C GLY A 190 28.43 -1.52 2.14
N ILE A 191 27.78 -2.66 1.88
CA ILE A 191 27.53 -3.14 0.53
C ILE A 191 26.54 -2.20 -0.16
N THR A 192 26.94 -1.54 -1.26
CA THR A 192 26.13 -0.60 -2.03
C THR A 192 25.54 -1.18 -3.32
N ARG A 193 25.91 -2.41 -3.66
CA ARG A 193 25.37 -3.13 -4.83
C ARG A 193 23.95 -3.62 -4.53
N LEU A 194 22.99 -3.32 -5.42
CA LEU A 194 21.58 -3.70 -5.24
C LEU A 194 21.34 -5.20 -5.44
N PHE A 195 22.05 -5.83 -6.37
CA PHE A 195 21.81 -7.23 -6.74
C PHE A 195 21.79 -8.20 -5.54
N PRO A 196 22.78 -8.18 -4.62
CA PRO A 196 22.74 -9.08 -3.44
C PRO A 196 21.52 -8.84 -2.54
N TYR A 197 21.09 -7.59 -2.38
CA TYR A 197 19.86 -7.26 -1.60
C TYR A 197 18.60 -7.81 -2.27
N LEU A 198 18.48 -7.66 -3.60
CA LEU A 198 17.32 -8.17 -4.33
C LEU A 198 17.26 -9.69 -4.30
N LEU A 199 18.40 -10.37 -4.40
CA LEU A 199 18.47 -11.82 -4.26
C LEU A 199 18.04 -12.27 -2.86
N ALA A 200 18.60 -11.65 -1.81
CA ALA A 200 18.19 -11.92 -0.43
C ALA A 200 16.72 -11.57 -0.19
N GLY A 201 16.22 -10.50 -0.83
CA GLY A 201 14.81 -10.13 -0.81
C GLY A 201 13.88 -11.19 -1.40
N GLY A 202 14.27 -11.81 -2.53
CA GLY A 202 13.55 -12.94 -3.11
C GLY A 202 13.51 -14.16 -2.19
N VAL A 203 14.64 -14.46 -1.51
CA VAL A 203 14.70 -15.53 -0.50
C VAL A 203 13.81 -15.20 0.71
N LEU A 204 13.84 -13.95 1.18
CA LEU A 204 12.99 -13.47 2.27
C LEU A 204 11.51 -13.60 1.91
N TRP A 205 11.14 -13.18 0.69
CA TRP A 205 9.76 -13.30 0.19
C TRP A 205 9.30 -14.76 0.16
N PHE A 206 10.15 -15.68 -0.30
CA PHE A 206 9.83 -17.11 -0.32
C PHE A 206 9.57 -17.66 1.10
N PHE A 207 10.41 -17.34 2.07
CA PHE A 207 10.19 -17.75 3.45
C PHE A 207 8.94 -17.12 4.06
N MET A 208 8.68 -15.86 3.79
CA MET A 208 7.46 -15.18 4.26
C MET A 208 6.20 -15.81 3.66
N LEU A 209 6.20 -16.12 2.34
CA LEU A 209 5.10 -16.79 1.65
C LEU A 209 4.74 -18.14 2.30
N GLN A 210 5.74 -18.89 2.74
CA GLN A 210 5.55 -20.19 3.38
C GLN A 210 5.34 -20.13 4.89
N SER A 211 5.47 -18.95 5.50
CA SER A 211 5.43 -18.79 6.95
C SER A 211 4.02 -18.58 7.52
N GLY A 212 3.02 -18.30 6.68
CA GLY A 212 1.69 -17.89 7.10
C GLY A 212 1.57 -16.39 7.41
N VAL A 213 2.67 -15.64 7.30
CA VAL A 213 2.68 -14.18 7.35
C VAL A 213 2.57 -13.64 5.93
N HIS A 214 1.92 -12.49 5.74
CA HIS A 214 1.78 -11.90 4.41
C HIS A 214 3.13 -11.69 3.72
N ALA A 215 3.30 -12.31 2.55
CA ALA A 215 4.54 -12.28 1.78
C ALA A 215 4.96 -10.85 1.36
N THR A 216 4.01 -9.95 1.22
CA THR A 216 4.22 -8.53 0.88
C THR A 216 5.08 -7.78 1.88
N ILE A 217 5.08 -8.19 3.16
CA ILE A 217 5.91 -7.59 4.22
C ILE A 217 7.41 -7.75 3.92
N ALA A 218 7.80 -8.81 3.20
CA ALA A 218 9.17 -9.00 2.77
C ALA A 218 9.72 -7.81 1.96
N GLY A 219 8.88 -7.18 1.13
CA GLY A 219 9.25 -5.99 0.38
C GLY A 219 9.65 -4.83 1.27
N ILE A 220 8.84 -4.54 2.30
CA ILE A 220 9.13 -3.47 3.26
C ILE A 220 10.38 -3.79 4.07
N LEU A 221 10.49 -5.00 4.60
CA LEU A 221 11.67 -5.42 5.35
C LEU A 221 12.93 -5.26 4.50
N LEU A 222 12.92 -5.69 3.25
CA LEU A 222 14.04 -5.49 2.33
C LEU A 222 14.39 -4.01 2.17
N ALA A 223 13.40 -3.15 1.94
CA ALA A 223 13.58 -1.71 1.75
C ALA A 223 14.29 -1.05 2.93
N LEU A 224 14.00 -1.49 4.17
CA LEU A 224 14.64 -0.96 5.36
C LEU A 224 16.15 -1.18 5.40
N PHE A 225 16.67 -2.21 4.72
CA PHE A 225 18.10 -2.51 4.67
C PHE A 225 18.82 -1.94 3.44
N ILE A 226 18.12 -1.49 2.40
CA ILE A 226 18.75 -0.84 1.23
C ILE A 226 19.46 0.45 1.66
N PRO A 227 20.76 0.66 1.35
CA PRO A 227 21.49 1.84 1.80
C PRO A 227 20.96 3.16 1.22
N LEU A 228 20.75 4.15 2.08
CA LEU A 228 20.37 5.52 1.70
C LEU A 228 21.58 6.42 1.49
N ARG A 229 22.67 6.18 2.25
CA ARG A 229 23.89 7.01 2.17
C ARG A 229 24.84 6.47 1.11
N VAL A 230 25.51 7.36 0.42
CA VAL A 230 26.61 7.08 -0.52
C VAL A 230 27.87 7.78 -0.02
N THR A 231 28.99 7.13 -0.23
CA THR A 231 30.33 7.71 0.10
C THR A 231 30.72 8.79 -0.91
N ASP A 232 30.17 8.74 -2.12
CA ASP A 232 30.46 9.63 -3.23
C ASP A 232 29.30 10.62 -3.44
N PRO A 233 29.48 11.94 -3.21
CA PRO A 233 28.42 12.94 -3.35
C PRO A 233 27.80 13.03 -4.75
N ASP A 234 28.55 12.64 -5.78
CA ASP A 234 28.12 12.72 -7.18
C ASP A 234 27.29 11.52 -7.61
N LYS A 235 27.12 10.50 -6.74
CA LYS A 235 26.35 9.29 -7.04
C LYS A 235 25.01 9.27 -6.31
N GLN A 236 23.97 8.89 -7.03
CA GLN A 236 22.68 8.59 -6.42
C GLN A 236 22.79 7.40 -5.45
N SER A 237 22.10 7.48 -4.30
CA SER A 237 22.06 6.38 -3.35
C SER A 237 21.46 5.11 -3.96
N PRO A 238 21.86 3.91 -3.48
CA PRO A 238 21.23 2.65 -3.90
C PRO A 238 19.71 2.69 -3.74
N LEU A 239 19.23 3.28 -2.65
CA LEU A 239 17.80 3.47 -2.39
C LEU A 239 17.14 4.31 -3.49
N ALA A 240 17.67 5.50 -3.79
CA ALA A 240 17.10 6.38 -4.80
C ALA A 240 17.12 5.76 -6.21
N ARG A 241 18.21 5.05 -6.56
CA ARG A 241 18.29 4.33 -7.85
C ARG A 241 17.23 3.25 -7.96
N LEU A 242 17.01 2.47 -6.91
CA LEU A 242 16.00 1.41 -6.90
C LEU A 242 14.60 2.01 -6.98
N GLU A 243 14.29 2.99 -6.12
CA GLU A 243 13.00 3.70 -6.08
C GLU A 243 12.63 4.26 -7.46
N HIS A 244 13.54 5.02 -8.10
CA HIS A 244 13.30 5.58 -9.44
C HIS A 244 13.19 4.50 -10.53
N GLY A 245 13.96 3.41 -10.40
CA GLY A 245 13.97 2.33 -11.38
C GLY A 245 12.69 1.48 -11.36
N ILE A 246 12.11 1.25 -10.19
CA ILE A 246 10.89 0.42 -10.06
C ILE A 246 9.60 1.23 -10.15
N ASN A 247 9.62 2.54 -9.89
CA ASN A 247 8.42 3.37 -9.86
C ASN A 247 7.57 3.28 -11.16
N PRO A 248 8.12 3.35 -12.38
CA PRO A 248 7.32 3.18 -13.59
C PRO A 248 6.66 1.81 -13.71
N TRP A 249 7.37 0.75 -13.29
CA TRP A 249 6.83 -0.61 -13.30
C TRP A 249 5.70 -0.79 -12.29
N VAL A 250 5.85 -0.22 -11.11
CA VAL A 250 4.79 -0.24 -10.08
C VAL A 250 3.58 0.52 -10.58
N THR A 251 3.77 1.76 -11.06
CA THR A 251 2.69 2.66 -11.43
C THR A 251 1.91 2.19 -12.68
N PHE A 252 2.61 1.68 -13.70
CA PHE A 252 1.99 1.40 -15.01
C PHE A 252 1.81 -0.09 -15.31
N LEU A 253 2.32 -0.98 -14.48
CA LEU A 253 2.16 -2.42 -14.66
C LEU A 253 1.59 -3.09 -13.40
N ILE A 254 2.26 -2.97 -12.24
CA ILE A 254 1.90 -3.74 -11.05
C ILE A 254 0.53 -3.31 -10.50
N LEU A 255 0.32 -2.02 -10.26
CA LEU A 255 -0.95 -1.51 -9.76
C LEU A 255 -2.12 -1.76 -10.74
N PRO A 256 -2.00 -1.52 -12.06
CA PRO A 256 -3.05 -1.89 -13.01
C PRO A 256 -3.34 -3.39 -13.06
N LEU A 257 -2.31 -4.26 -13.01
CA LEU A 257 -2.53 -5.70 -12.96
C LEU A 257 -3.24 -6.14 -11.67
N PHE A 258 -2.85 -5.55 -10.52
CA PHE A 258 -3.52 -5.78 -9.26
C PHE A 258 -4.99 -5.31 -9.31
N GLY A 259 -5.26 -4.13 -9.84
CA GLY A 259 -6.62 -3.62 -10.06
C GLY A 259 -7.43 -4.53 -10.98
N PHE A 260 -6.83 -4.99 -12.10
CA PHE A 260 -7.48 -5.91 -13.02
C PHE A 260 -7.78 -7.27 -12.37
N ALA A 261 -6.86 -7.83 -11.58
CA ALA A 261 -7.06 -9.13 -10.95
C ALA A 261 -8.12 -9.10 -9.83
N ASN A 262 -8.26 -7.98 -9.12
CA ASN A 262 -9.06 -7.92 -7.89
C ASN A 262 -10.38 -7.13 -8.02
N ALA A 263 -10.57 -6.32 -9.08
CA ALA A 263 -11.80 -5.56 -9.28
C ALA A 263 -12.89 -6.33 -10.05
N GLY A 264 -12.64 -7.55 -10.50
CA GLY A 264 -13.55 -8.36 -11.31
C GLY A 264 -14.74 -8.91 -10.53
N VAL A 265 -15.61 -8.03 -10.04
CA VAL A 265 -16.82 -8.40 -9.28
C VAL A 265 -17.98 -8.73 -10.22
N ALA A 266 -18.61 -9.88 -10.00
CA ALA A 266 -19.82 -10.26 -10.73
C ALA A 266 -21.02 -9.47 -10.19
N LEU A 267 -21.60 -8.62 -11.02
CA LEU A 267 -22.79 -7.81 -10.69
C LEU A 267 -24.08 -8.56 -10.96
N SER A 268 -24.03 -9.63 -11.79
CA SER A 268 -25.18 -10.45 -12.12
C SER A 268 -25.70 -11.19 -10.89
N GLY A 269 -26.93 -10.93 -10.49
CA GLY A 269 -27.56 -11.49 -9.30
C GLY A 269 -27.45 -10.63 -8.04
N MET A 270 -26.70 -9.54 -8.07
CA MET A 270 -26.71 -8.54 -6.99
C MET A 270 -28.06 -7.83 -6.92
N THR A 271 -28.61 -7.75 -5.73
CA THR A 271 -29.84 -7.02 -5.42
C THR A 271 -29.52 -5.70 -4.69
N ALA A 272 -30.50 -4.81 -4.60
CA ALA A 272 -30.36 -3.60 -3.79
C ALA A 272 -30.11 -3.93 -2.31
N ASP A 273 -30.64 -5.05 -1.81
CA ASP A 273 -30.46 -5.50 -0.44
C ASP A 273 -29.02 -5.94 -0.17
N ASP A 274 -28.34 -6.52 -1.15
CA ASP A 274 -26.91 -6.87 -1.04
C ASP A 274 -26.05 -5.62 -0.89
N LEU A 275 -26.36 -4.55 -1.62
CA LEU A 275 -25.67 -3.26 -1.51
C LEU A 275 -25.94 -2.55 -0.18
N MET A 276 -27.09 -2.83 0.45
CA MET A 276 -27.47 -2.29 1.76
C MET A 276 -27.07 -3.22 2.91
N SER A 277 -26.37 -4.32 2.62
CA SER A 277 -25.86 -5.21 3.65
C SER A 277 -24.74 -4.54 4.49
N PRO A 278 -24.48 -5.02 5.73
CA PRO A 278 -23.57 -4.36 6.67
C PRO A 278 -22.16 -4.10 6.13
N VAL A 279 -21.62 -5.00 5.30
CA VAL A 279 -20.25 -4.86 4.76
C VAL A 279 -20.13 -3.68 3.78
N PRO A 280 -20.88 -3.62 2.65
CA PRO A 280 -20.83 -2.48 1.74
C PRO A 280 -21.16 -1.15 2.41
N VAL A 281 -22.18 -1.13 3.29
CA VAL A 281 -22.56 0.10 4.01
C VAL A 281 -21.45 0.54 4.96
N GLY A 282 -20.87 -0.38 5.74
CA GLY A 282 -19.76 -0.10 6.64
C GLY A 282 -18.52 0.43 5.89
N VAL A 283 -18.17 -0.16 4.74
CA VAL A 283 -17.07 0.30 3.89
C VAL A 283 -17.37 1.68 3.31
N ALA A 284 -18.54 1.86 2.69
CA ALA A 284 -18.91 3.13 2.06
C ALA A 284 -18.94 4.29 3.06
N LEU A 285 -19.61 4.12 4.20
CA LEU A 285 -19.66 5.14 5.25
C LEU A 285 -18.30 5.36 5.91
N GLY A 286 -17.53 4.29 6.12
CA GLY A 286 -16.15 4.37 6.62
C GLY A 286 -15.28 5.24 5.73
N LEU A 287 -15.27 4.99 4.42
CA LEU A 287 -14.47 5.73 3.46
C LEU A 287 -14.99 7.16 3.25
N PHE A 288 -16.31 7.34 3.08
CA PHE A 288 -16.86 8.62 2.66
C PHE A 288 -17.10 9.59 3.83
N VAL A 289 -17.51 9.10 4.98
CA VAL A 289 -17.77 9.92 6.18
C VAL A 289 -16.64 9.76 7.18
N GLY A 290 -16.29 8.53 7.51
CA GLY A 290 -15.34 8.22 8.57
C GLY A 290 -13.95 8.76 8.29
N LYS A 291 -13.44 8.60 7.08
CA LYS A 291 -12.11 9.09 6.70
C LYS A 291 -12.02 10.61 6.76
N GLN A 292 -13.03 11.30 6.25
CA GLN A 292 -13.09 12.76 6.31
C GLN A 292 -13.16 13.27 7.76
N ALA A 293 -14.10 12.73 8.54
CA ALA A 293 -14.31 13.11 9.94
C ALA A 293 -13.07 12.78 10.81
N GLY A 294 -12.46 11.63 10.59
CA GLY A 294 -11.30 11.17 11.34
C GLY A 294 -10.05 12.02 11.07
N ILE A 295 -9.71 12.23 9.79
CA ILE A 295 -8.57 13.06 9.38
C ILE A 295 -8.75 14.49 9.89
N PHE A 296 -9.90 15.10 9.63
CA PHE A 296 -10.18 16.47 10.03
C PHE A 296 -10.23 16.64 11.54
N GLY A 297 -10.96 15.76 12.24
CA GLY A 297 -11.15 15.79 13.69
C GLY A 297 -9.84 15.69 14.47
N LEU A 298 -9.01 14.67 14.15
CA LEU A 298 -7.73 14.51 14.84
C LEU A 298 -6.69 15.55 14.41
N SER A 299 -6.75 16.06 13.17
CA SER A 299 -5.92 17.20 12.76
C SER A 299 -6.26 18.46 13.57
N LEU A 300 -7.55 18.77 13.75
CA LEU A 300 -7.99 19.90 14.60
C LEU A 300 -7.55 19.71 16.05
N LEU A 301 -7.68 18.50 16.59
CA LEU A 301 -7.22 18.19 17.94
C LEU A 301 -5.72 18.42 18.07
N ALA A 302 -4.91 17.94 17.13
CA ALA A 302 -3.47 18.13 17.13
C ALA A 302 -3.07 19.62 17.10
N VAL A 303 -3.73 20.41 16.24
CA VAL A 303 -3.48 21.86 16.15
C VAL A 303 -3.90 22.59 17.44
N SER A 304 -5.03 22.19 18.05
CA SER A 304 -5.52 22.80 19.30
C SER A 304 -4.60 22.50 20.48
N LEU A 305 -4.04 21.28 20.56
CA LEU A 305 -3.06 20.90 21.58
C LEU A 305 -1.71 21.60 21.37
N GLY A 306 -1.23 21.66 20.12
CA GLY A 306 0.02 22.34 19.78
C GLY A 306 0.00 23.86 20.07
N ARG A 307 -1.16 24.52 19.94
CA ARG A 307 -1.30 25.94 20.30
C ARG A 307 -1.26 26.22 21.80
N LYS A 308 -1.52 25.21 22.65
CA LYS A 308 -1.48 25.38 24.11
C LYS A 308 -0.07 25.17 24.68
N THR A 309 0.85 24.64 23.89
CA THR A 309 2.23 24.33 24.30
C THR A 309 3.28 25.29 23.69
N ALA A 310 2.86 26.22 22.84
CA ALA A 310 3.64 27.31 22.27
C ALA A 310 3.29 28.63 22.94
#